data_4b9cef16626ab26e8987e50abdda3d00
#
_entry.id   4b9cef16626ab26e8987e50abdda3d00
#
_cell.length_a   1.000
_cell.length_b   1.000
_cell.length_c   1.000
_cell.angle_alpha   90.00
_cell.angle_beta   90.00
_cell.angle_gamma   90.00
#
_symmetry.space_group_name_H-M   'P 1'
#
loop_
_entity.id
_entity.type
_entity.pdbx_description
1 polymer ?
#
loop_
_entity_poly.entity_id
_entity_poly.type
_entity_poly.pdbx_seq_one_letter_code
_entity_poly.pdbx_strand_id
1 'polypeptide(L)'
;MSFSLSTTIRKRRHKLALLCALALPVAFALTPVAAKTLVYCSEGSPENFYPGINTTGTSFDVSEQIYDNIVGFEHGGTNIRPSLAEKWSITKDGLEYTFNLRKGVKWQTTKNFKPSRDFNADDVMFMIERQWKEAHPYFKVTSANHAYFGDMGMPKLLKSVEKIDDYTVKFTLNRPEAPFLADLAMQWAGVQSKEYADAMMKAGTPEKIDQEPVGTGPYAVVQYQKDAIIRFKAHPDYWAGKAKIEDLIFSITPDAAVRWAKVQKGECHVMPYPTPADLDAMRKDPNVKVLEQAGLNVGYLAYNTTKKPFDDVRVRKAINMAIDKKSIISAVYLTTGVAAINPIPPNMWSYNKAIKDDAFNPAEAKKLLASAGYPNGFTTDLWAMPVQRPYNPNAKRIAELMQADLAKVGVTAEIKSFEWGEYRKRMQNGEHQMGMLGWTGDNGDPDNFLDTLLGCDAAKNNGSNVAKFCYKPYEDLVTKAKTVTSVAERTKLYEEAQVIFKE
;
A
#
# COMPACT_ATOMS: atom_id res chain seq x y z
N MET A 1 -13.27 -87.86 7.49
CA MET A 1 -12.45 -88.67 8.42
C MET A 1 -12.20 -87.79 9.64
N SER A 2 -13.02 -87.97 10.67
CA SER A 2 -12.76 -88.88 11.83
C SER A 2 -11.75 -88.30 12.75
N PHE A 3 -11.93 -88.02 13.91
CA PHE A 3 -12.55 -88.38 15.20
C PHE A 3 -11.90 -87.49 16.28
N SER A 4 -12.51 -86.88 17.18
CA SER A 4 -13.26 -87.29 18.31
C SER A 4 -12.47 -87.28 19.64
N LEU A 5 -13.14 -86.66 20.60
CA LEU A 5 -13.24 -87.00 22.06
C LEU A 5 -12.15 -86.50 23.00
N SER A 6 -12.51 -85.57 23.88
CA SER A 6 -13.13 -85.79 25.22
C SER A 6 -12.08 -86.14 26.28
N THR A 7 -11.99 -85.43 27.38
CA THR A 7 -12.68 -85.74 28.64
C THR A 7 -12.29 -84.76 29.76
N THR A 8 -13.29 -84.41 30.48
CA THR A 8 -13.43 -83.72 31.76
C THR A 8 -12.57 -84.30 32.85
N ILE A 9 -12.05 -83.49 33.77
CA ILE A 9 -12.03 -83.73 35.23
C ILE A 9 -12.02 -82.42 36.00
N ARG A 10 -12.96 -82.36 36.89
CA ARG A 10 -13.30 -81.38 37.93
C ARG A 10 -12.40 -81.57 39.17
N LYS A 11 -11.83 -80.49 39.72
CA LYS A 11 -11.72 -80.39 41.23
C LYS A 11 -11.58 -78.92 41.69
N ARG A 12 -12.37 -78.59 42.65
CA ARG A 12 -12.47 -77.40 43.48
C ARG A 12 -11.18 -77.18 44.30
N ARG A 13 -10.77 -75.92 44.53
CA ARG A 13 -10.80 -75.28 45.87
C ARG A 13 -9.95 -73.98 45.95
N HIS A 14 -10.61 -73.04 46.56
CA HIS A 14 -10.17 -71.97 47.49
C HIS A 14 -9.59 -70.67 47.03
N LYS A 15 -10.37 -69.68 47.34
CA LYS A 15 -10.22 -68.24 47.51
C LYS A 15 -8.82 -67.81 47.95
N LEU A 16 -8.24 -66.84 47.23
CA LEU A 16 -7.51 -65.73 47.83
C LEU A 16 -7.70 -64.49 46.88
N ALA A 17 -8.37 -63.47 47.44
CA ALA A 17 -8.56 -62.19 46.72
C ALA A 17 -7.26 -61.38 46.80
N LEU A 18 -6.65 -61.06 45.62
CA LEU A 18 -5.62 -60.05 45.54
C LEU A 18 -6.13 -58.98 44.63
N LEU A 19 -6.49 -57.83 45.21
CA LEU A 19 -6.79 -56.59 44.44
C LEU A 19 -5.49 -56.09 43.82
N CYS A 20 -5.28 -56.35 42.54
CA CYS A 20 -4.35 -55.59 41.72
C CYS A 20 -5.10 -54.40 41.09
N ALA A 21 -4.89 -53.21 41.64
CA ALA A 21 -5.30 -51.96 41.01
C ALA A 21 -4.51 -51.78 39.73
N LEU A 22 -5.14 -52.04 38.58
CA LEU A 22 -4.63 -51.62 37.25
C LEU A 22 -4.75 -50.11 37.15
N ALA A 23 -3.64 -49.40 37.42
CA ALA A 23 -3.46 -48.04 36.98
C ALA A 23 -3.27 -48.05 35.44
N LEU A 24 -4.35 -47.80 34.69
CA LEU A 24 -4.22 -47.45 33.28
C LEU A 24 -3.53 -46.07 33.19
N PRO A 25 -2.42 -45.94 32.48
CA PRO A 25 -1.91 -44.62 32.11
C PRO A 25 -2.91 -44.02 31.14
N VAL A 26 -3.62 -42.94 31.54
CA VAL A 26 -4.34 -42.07 30.64
C VAL A 26 -3.29 -41.37 29.82
N ALA A 27 -2.95 -41.94 28.66
CA ALA A 27 -2.18 -41.25 27.64
C ALA A 27 -3.07 -40.10 27.16
N PHE A 28 -2.80 -38.88 27.66
CA PHE A 28 -3.29 -37.66 27.01
C PHE A 28 -2.68 -37.67 25.58
N ALA A 29 -3.45 -38.17 24.61
CA ALA A 29 -3.18 -37.95 23.23
C ALA A 29 -3.28 -36.44 23.02
N LEU A 30 -2.13 -35.74 23.02
CA LEU A 30 -2.01 -34.41 22.45
C LEU A 30 -2.38 -34.53 20.98
N THR A 31 -3.65 -34.32 20.66
CA THR A 31 -4.06 -34.12 19.26
C THR A 31 -3.25 -32.94 18.77
N PRO A 32 -2.46 -33.08 17.70
CA PRO A 32 -1.78 -31.94 17.12
C PRO A 32 -2.86 -30.94 16.74
N VAL A 33 -2.86 -29.77 17.37
CA VAL A 33 -3.70 -28.64 16.92
C VAL A 33 -3.26 -28.36 15.51
N ALA A 34 -4.12 -28.67 14.55
CA ALA A 34 -3.84 -28.40 13.14
C ALA A 34 -3.46 -26.91 13.02
N ALA A 35 -2.31 -26.65 12.38
CA ALA A 35 -1.81 -25.30 12.16
C ALA A 35 -2.88 -24.50 11.44
N LYS A 36 -3.27 -23.35 12.01
CA LYS A 36 -4.31 -22.48 11.42
C LYS A 36 -3.73 -21.80 10.19
N THR A 37 -4.34 -22.02 9.05
CA THR A 37 -3.97 -21.40 7.78
C THR A 37 -4.99 -20.34 7.39
N LEU A 38 -4.52 -19.16 7.00
CA LEU A 38 -5.33 -18.13 6.37
C LEU A 38 -4.90 -18.00 4.91
N VAL A 39 -5.88 -18.05 3.99
CA VAL A 39 -5.66 -17.78 2.56
C VAL A 39 -6.30 -16.44 2.21
N TYR A 40 -5.45 -15.49 1.82
CA TYR A 40 -5.83 -14.20 1.27
C TYR A 40 -5.68 -14.26 -0.25
N CYS A 41 -6.77 -14.04 -0.98
CA CYS A 41 -6.75 -13.98 -2.43
C CYS A 41 -6.38 -12.57 -2.89
N SER A 42 -5.06 -12.35 -3.08
CA SER A 42 -4.52 -11.06 -3.53
C SER A 42 -4.87 -10.79 -5.00
N GLU A 43 -5.07 -9.52 -5.35
CA GLU A 43 -5.35 -9.08 -6.72
C GLU A 43 -4.11 -8.98 -7.59
N GLY A 44 -2.91 -9.15 -7.04
CA GLY A 44 -1.66 -9.09 -7.81
C GLY A 44 -0.44 -9.55 -7.03
N SER A 45 0.67 -9.68 -7.74
CA SER A 45 2.00 -9.86 -7.15
C SER A 45 2.53 -8.54 -6.59
N PRO A 46 3.34 -8.55 -5.52
CA PRO A 46 4.11 -7.37 -5.14
C PRO A 46 5.12 -7.01 -6.24
N GLU A 47 5.47 -5.74 -6.32
CA GLU A 47 6.51 -5.26 -7.24
C GLU A 47 7.86 -5.91 -6.91
N ASN A 48 8.19 -5.97 -5.62
CA ASN A 48 9.33 -6.66 -5.00
C ASN A 48 9.13 -6.67 -3.47
N PHE A 49 10.13 -7.16 -2.71
CA PHE A 49 10.09 -7.16 -1.25
C PHE A 49 10.88 -6.00 -0.61
N TYR A 50 11.40 -5.05 -1.39
CA TYR A 50 12.07 -3.87 -0.85
C TYR A 50 11.07 -2.73 -0.61
N PRO A 51 10.75 -2.38 0.65
CA PRO A 51 9.73 -1.36 0.93
C PRO A 51 10.08 0.02 0.35
N GLY A 52 11.37 0.39 0.33
CA GLY A 52 11.84 1.72 -0.08
C GLY A 52 11.59 2.11 -1.55
N ILE A 53 11.25 1.15 -2.41
CA ILE A 53 10.94 1.41 -3.82
C ILE A 53 9.50 1.07 -4.21
N ASN A 54 8.74 0.45 -3.31
CA ASN A 54 7.34 0.08 -3.55
C ASN A 54 6.41 1.28 -3.41
N THR A 55 5.36 1.32 -4.24
CA THR A 55 4.36 2.39 -4.21
C THR A 55 2.94 1.87 -4.45
N THR A 56 2.71 0.56 -4.37
CA THR A 56 1.38 -0.04 -4.54
C THR A 56 0.88 -0.71 -3.27
N GLY A 57 -0.42 -0.58 -2.99
CA GLY A 57 -1.06 -1.25 -1.85
C GLY A 57 -0.82 -2.76 -1.84
N THR A 58 -0.83 -3.41 -3.01
CA THR A 58 -0.49 -4.84 -3.15
C THR A 58 0.89 -5.19 -2.59
N SER A 59 1.90 -4.32 -2.83
CA SER A 59 3.25 -4.50 -2.29
C SER A 59 3.29 -4.19 -0.80
N PHE A 60 2.51 -3.22 -0.32
CA PHE A 60 2.43 -2.85 1.09
C PHE A 60 1.75 -3.94 1.93
N ASP A 61 0.68 -4.58 1.42
CA ASP A 61 0.05 -5.73 2.08
C ASP A 61 1.07 -6.85 2.39
N VAL A 62 2.03 -7.06 1.49
CA VAL A 62 3.12 -8.03 1.66
C VAL A 62 4.18 -7.51 2.63
N SER A 63 4.61 -6.25 2.47
CA SER A 63 5.69 -5.65 3.28
C SER A 63 5.32 -5.58 4.76
N GLU A 64 4.07 -5.26 5.10
CA GLU A 64 3.54 -5.21 6.47
C GLU A 64 3.59 -6.56 7.20
N GLN A 65 3.62 -7.66 6.45
CA GLN A 65 3.80 -8.98 7.05
C GLN A 65 5.25 -9.25 7.45
N ILE A 66 6.20 -8.63 6.75
CA ILE A 66 7.63 -8.94 6.83
C ILE A 66 8.36 -7.97 7.74
N TYR A 67 8.04 -6.67 7.65
CA TYR A 67 8.82 -5.59 8.28
C TYR A 67 7.99 -4.84 9.32
N ASP A 68 8.69 -4.30 10.31
CA ASP A 68 8.19 -3.23 11.17
C ASP A 68 8.94 -1.93 10.87
N ASN A 69 8.28 -0.81 11.18
CA ASN A 69 8.84 0.53 11.11
C ASN A 69 9.27 1.02 12.50
N ILE A 70 9.95 2.16 12.59
CA ILE A 70 10.31 2.80 13.86
C ILE A 70 9.06 3.16 14.65
N VAL A 71 8.08 3.77 13.98
CA VAL A 71 6.73 4.05 14.48
C VAL A 71 5.71 3.44 13.52
N GLY A 72 4.49 3.21 13.94
CA GLY A 72 3.46 2.62 13.10
C GLY A 72 2.12 3.31 13.28
N PHE A 73 1.12 2.93 12.49
CA PHE A 73 -0.26 3.37 12.65
C PHE A 73 -1.04 2.41 13.54
N GLU A 74 -2.05 2.93 14.23
CA GLU A 74 -3.07 2.10 14.85
C GLU A 74 -3.85 1.32 13.77
N HIS A 75 -4.23 0.09 14.07
CA HIS A 75 -4.99 -0.72 13.11
C HIS A 75 -6.33 -0.06 12.77
N GLY A 76 -6.58 0.14 11.48
CA GLY A 76 -7.79 0.78 10.97
C GLY A 76 -7.83 2.30 11.13
N GLY A 77 -6.71 2.94 11.43
CA GLY A 77 -6.58 4.39 11.60
C GLY A 77 -5.22 4.93 11.16
N THR A 78 -5.03 6.23 11.35
CA THR A 78 -3.80 6.95 11.01
C THR A 78 -3.12 7.59 12.25
N ASN A 79 -3.57 7.26 13.46
CA ASN A 79 -2.90 7.67 14.69
C ASN A 79 -1.57 6.94 14.85
N ILE A 80 -0.52 7.69 15.20
CA ILE A 80 0.81 7.13 15.38
C ILE A 80 0.88 6.36 16.71
N ARG A 81 1.43 5.14 16.63
CA ARG A 81 1.72 4.29 17.79
C ARG A 81 3.19 3.88 17.85
N PRO A 82 3.73 3.53 19.03
CA PRO A 82 5.02 2.87 19.16
C PRO A 82 5.10 1.57 18.34
N SER A 83 6.27 1.33 17.71
CA SER A 83 6.62 0.11 17.02
C SER A 83 8.03 -0.32 17.41
N LEU A 84 9.03 -0.28 16.50
CA LEU A 84 10.42 -0.57 16.88
C LEU A 84 11.01 0.50 17.82
N ALA A 85 10.47 1.72 17.84
CA ALA A 85 10.71 2.67 18.92
C ALA A 85 9.61 2.54 19.98
N GLU A 86 9.99 2.45 21.26
CA GLU A 86 9.07 2.42 22.39
C GLU A 86 8.52 3.82 22.72
N LYS A 87 9.35 4.84 22.49
CA LYS A 87 9.04 6.26 22.73
C LYS A 87 9.96 7.14 21.92
N TRP A 88 9.57 8.39 21.78
CA TRP A 88 10.38 9.43 21.14
C TRP A 88 10.15 10.79 21.82
N SER A 89 11.07 11.71 21.58
CA SER A 89 10.94 13.11 21.96
C SER A 89 11.21 14.01 20.76
N ILE A 90 10.57 15.17 20.75
CA ILE A 90 10.68 16.18 19.70
C ILE A 90 11.06 17.50 20.37
N THR A 91 12.04 18.21 19.84
CA THR A 91 12.41 19.54 20.32
C THR A 91 11.30 20.56 20.03
N LYS A 92 11.24 21.65 20.80
CA LYS A 92 10.16 22.65 20.68
C LYS A 92 10.09 23.30 19.29
N ASP A 93 11.22 23.41 18.61
CA ASP A 93 11.34 23.93 17.25
C ASP A 93 10.95 22.90 16.17
N GLY A 94 10.68 21.65 16.57
CA GLY A 94 10.32 20.58 15.65
C GLY A 94 11.45 20.08 14.76
N LEU A 95 12.72 20.38 15.10
CA LEU A 95 13.87 20.06 14.26
C LEU A 95 14.58 18.76 14.65
N GLU A 96 14.50 18.32 15.90
CA GLU A 96 15.16 17.10 16.34
C GLU A 96 14.15 16.08 16.89
N TYR A 97 14.27 14.85 16.42
CA TYR A 97 13.48 13.69 16.83
C TYR A 97 14.43 12.64 17.39
N THR A 98 14.31 12.31 18.67
CA THR A 98 15.11 11.28 19.32
C THR A 98 14.24 10.07 19.62
N PHE A 99 14.54 8.93 18.99
CA PHE A 99 13.82 7.67 19.15
C PHE A 99 14.59 6.73 20.08
N ASN A 100 13.90 6.19 21.09
CA ASN A 100 14.40 5.11 21.94
C ASN A 100 13.89 3.78 21.38
N LEU A 101 14.80 2.96 20.89
CA LEU A 101 14.49 1.70 20.21
C LEU A 101 14.23 0.57 21.20
N ARG A 102 13.36 -0.35 20.82
CA ARG A 102 13.01 -1.56 21.56
C ARG A 102 14.20 -2.51 21.58
N LYS A 103 14.48 -3.06 22.78
CA LYS A 103 15.52 -4.08 22.96
C LYS A 103 14.95 -5.48 22.79
N GLY A 104 15.78 -6.44 22.39
CA GLY A 104 15.42 -7.85 22.29
C GLY A 104 14.51 -8.21 21.11
N VAL A 105 14.34 -7.32 20.13
CA VAL A 105 13.56 -7.60 18.91
C VAL A 105 14.35 -8.56 18.02
N LYS A 106 13.77 -9.72 17.75
CA LYS A 106 14.38 -10.77 16.96
C LYS A 106 14.12 -10.57 15.47
N TRP A 107 15.11 -10.87 14.66
CA TRP A 107 14.98 -11.02 13.21
C TRP A 107 14.43 -12.40 12.86
N GLN A 108 13.69 -12.46 11.77
CA GLN A 108 13.23 -13.73 11.20
C GLN A 108 14.42 -14.60 10.81
N THR A 109 14.34 -15.91 11.14
CA THR A 109 15.28 -16.90 10.61
C THR A 109 14.69 -17.51 9.35
N THR A 110 15.45 -17.52 8.27
CA THR A 110 15.06 -18.10 6.98
C THR A 110 16.02 -19.25 6.61
N LYS A 111 15.72 -19.96 5.53
CA LYS A 111 16.62 -21.01 5.01
C LYS A 111 17.99 -20.47 4.60
N ASN A 112 18.07 -19.17 4.27
CA ASN A 112 19.28 -18.55 3.71
C ASN A 112 20.04 -17.69 4.72
N PHE A 113 19.39 -17.34 5.86
CA PHE A 113 19.99 -16.45 6.85
C PHE A 113 19.51 -16.79 8.27
N LYS A 114 20.47 -16.93 9.17
CA LYS A 114 20.27 -17.04 10.60
C LYS A 114 20.92 -15.85 11.30
N PRO A 115 20.14 -14.93 11.88
CA PRO A 115 20.66 -13.76 12.57
C PRO A 115 21.58 -14.15 13.74
N SER A 116 22.66 -13.40 13.94
CA SER A 116 23.55 -13.56 15.11
C SER A 116 23.30 -12.52 16.19
N ARG A 117 22.56 -11.45 15.88
CA ARG A 117 22.19 -10.38 16.80
C ARG A 117 20.72 -9.99 16.65
N ASP A 118 20.24 -9.28 17.66
CA ASP A 118 18.93 -8.62 17.64
C ASP A 118 18.96 -7.32 16.84
N PHE A 119 17.78 -6.75 16.54
CA PHE A 119 17.61 -5.43 15.97
C PHE A 119 18.26 -4.35 16.84
N ASN A 120 18.88 -3.37 16.21
CA ASN A 120 19.46 -2.21 16.88
C ASN A 120 19.50 -0.97 15.95
N ALA A 121 20.15 0.12 16.41
CA ALA A 121 20.26 1.38 15.70
C ALA A 121 20.97 1.28 14.33
N ASP A 122 21.88 0.33 14.14
CA ASP A 122 22.58 0.16 12.86
C ASP A 122 21.63 -0.21 11.74
N ASP A 123 20.53 -0.90 12.05
CA ASP A 123 19.52 -1.29 11.06
C ASP A 123 18.67 -0.09 10.64
N VAL A 124 18.37 0.82 11.57
CA VAL A 124 17.69 2.09 11.27
C VAL A 124 18.58 2.99 10.39
N MET A 125 19.86 3.09 10.74
CA MET A 125 20.84 3.83 9.93
C MET A 125 20.91 3.26 8.51
N PHE A 126 21.00 1.93 8.37
CA PHE A 126 21.02 1.25 7.07
C PHE A 126 19.76 1.58 6.23
N MET A 127 18.57 1.49 6.81
CA MET A 127 17.31 1.75 6.12
C MET A 127 17.25 3.17 5.56
N ILE A 128 17.66 4.18 6.33
CA ILE A 128 17.64 5.57 5.89
C ILE A 128 18.78 5.86 4.90
N GLU A 129 20.01 5.46 5.22
CA GLU A 129 21.17 5.79 4.39
C GLU A 129 21.11 5.13 3.00
N ARG A 130 20.56 3.94 2.92
CA ARG A 130 20.32 3.25 1.67
C ARG A 130 19.48 4.06 0.69
N GLN A 131 18.50 4.83 1.20
CA GLN A 131 17.60 5.63 0.38
C GLN A 131 18.11 7.06 0.15
N TRP A 132 18.97 7.54 1.05
CA TRP A 132 19.41 8.94 1.07
C TRP A 132 20.78 9.19 0.41
N LYS A 133 21.74 8.31 0.67
CA LYS A 133 23.13 8.54 0.28
C LYS A 133 23.47 7.79 -1.01
N GLU A 134 23.63 8.51 -2.13
CA GLU A 134 23.98 7.90 -3.43
C GLU A 134 25.27 7.07 -3.40
N ALA A 135 26.21 7.41 -2.50
CA ALA A 135 27.45 6.66 -2.29
C ALA A 135 27.24 5.38 -1.45
N HIS A 136 26.07 5.15 -0.87
CA HIS A 136 25.80 3.96 -0.08
C HIS A 136 25.82 2.71 -0.98
N PRO A 137 26.52 1.61 -0.61
CA PRO A 137 26.67 0.43 -1.46
C PRO A 137 25.35 -0.16 -1.95
N TYR A 138 24.29 -0.01 -1.17
CA TYR A 138 22.96 -0.53 -1.48
C TYR A 138 22.03 0.49 -2.21
N PHE A 139 22.47 1.72 -2.44
CA PHE A 139 21.61 2.77 -3.03
C PHE A 139 21.05 2.36 -4.40
N LYS A 140 21.86 1.69 -5.24
CA LYS A 140 21.49 1.26 -6.59
C LYS A 140 21.15 -0.23 -6.71
N VAL A 141 21.23 -0.96 -5.61
CA VAL A 141 20.82 -2.37 -5.60
C VAL A 141 19.31 -2.44 -5.76
N THR A 142 18.83 -3.24 -6.70
CA THR A 142 17.44 -3.38 -7.15
C THR A 142 16.90 -2.14 -7.88
N SER A 143 16.99 -0.95 -7.32
CA SER A 143 16.61 0.31 -7.98
C SER A 143 17.26 1.50 -7.26
N ALA A 144 17.62 2.54 -8.02
CA ALA A 144 18.02 3.84 -7.48
C ALA A 144 16.85 4.80 -7.30
N ASN A 145 15.62 4.39 -7.66
CA ASN A 145 14.43 5.21 -7.52
C ASN A 145 13.70 4.88 -6.22
N HIS A 146 13.93 5.70 -5.20
CA HIS A 146 13.24 5.63 -3.91
C HIS A 146 12.08 6.64 -3.93
N ALA A 147 10.97 6.27 -4.61
CA ALA A 147 9.90 7.19 -5.00
C ALA A 147 9.32 7.96 -3.82
N TYR A 148 8.82 7.30 -2.78
CA TYR A 148 8.26 7.99 -1.61
C TYR A 148 9.28 8.88 -0.91
N PHE A 149 10.49 8.37 -0.66
CA PHE A 149 11.56 9.12 -0.02
C PHE A 149 11.91 10.41 -0.80
N GLY A 150 11.92 10.31 -2.14
CA GLY A 150 12.19 11.43 -3.04
C GLY A 150 11.02 12.40 -3.17
N ASP A 151 9.81 11.89 -3.38
CA ASP A 151 8.60 12.69 -3.64
C ASP A 151 8.15 13.49 -2.40
N MET A 152 8.39 12.95 -1.18
CA MET A 152 8.15 13.64 0.08
C MET A 152 9.27 14.64 0.43
N GLY A 153 10.28 14.80 -0.41
CA GLY A 153 11.36 15.76 -0.21
C GLY A 153 12.35 15.38 0.88
N MET A 154 12.37 14.12 1.34
CA MET A 154 13.26 13.65 2.42
C MET A 154 14.73 13.96 2.20
N PRO A 155 15.32 13.89 0.96
CA PRO A 155 16.72 14.23 0.73
C PRO A 155 17.06 15.67 1.10
N LYS A 156 16.11 16.60 0.96
CA LYS A 156 16.27 18.02 1.32
C LYS A 156 15.85 18.30 2.77
N LEU A 157 14.95 17.49 3.31
CA LEU A 157 14.42 17.63 4.66
C LEU A 157 15.42 17.16 5.71
N LEU A 158 16.05 16.01 5.51
CA LEU A 158 17.01 15.45 6.46
C LEU A 158 18.32 16.24 6.45
N LYS A 159 18.75 16.69 7.64
CA LYS A 159 20.07 17.28 7.89
C LYS A 159 21.05 16.21 8.33
N SER A 160 20.67 15.40 9.33
CA SER A 160 21.45 14.25 9.80
C SER A 160 20.53 13.17 10.36
N VAL A 161 21.04 11.93 10.33
CA VAL A 161 20.53 10.81 11.13
C VAL A 161 21.73 10.24 11.85
N GLU A 162 21.65 10.10 13.18
CA GLU A 162 22.78 9.79 14.04
C GLU A 162 22.44 8.62 14.97
N LYS A 163 23.31 7.63 15.00
CA LYS A 163 23.32 6.61 16.05
C LYS A 163 23.94 7.21 17.31
N ILE A 164 23.14 7.46 18.34
CA ILE A 164 23.64 7.96 19.63
C ILE A 164 24.22 6.80 20.46
N ASP A 165 23.50 5.69 20.48
CA ASP A 165 23.93 4.40 21.04
C ASP A 165 23.20 3.27 20.31
N ASP A 166 23.39 2.00 20.74
CA ASP A 166 22.79 0.83 20.07
C ASP A 166 21.24 0.85 20.06
N TYR A 167 20.60 1.66 20.90
CA TYR A 167 19.15 1.73 21.03
C TYR A 167 18.59 3.14 21.02
N THR A 168 19.40 4.11 20.55
CA THR A 168 18.97 5.50 20.43
C THR A 168 19.41 6.07 19.09
N VAL A 169 18.45 6.56 18.30
CA VAL A 169 18.69 7.23 17.01
C VAL A 169 18.08 8.63 17.04
N LYS A 170 18.85 9.62 16.54
CA LYS A 170 18.39 10.99 16.42
C LYS A 170 18.33 11.41 14.96
N PHE A 171 17.18 11.94 14.55
CA PHE A 171 16.98 12.62 13.27
C PHE A 171 17.01 14.11 13.50
N THR A 172 17.79 14.83 12.69
CA THR A 172 17.79 16.31 12.64
C THR A 172 17.28 16.73 11.27
N LEU A 173 16.35 17.69 11.27
CA LEU A 173 15.72 18.20 10.06
C LEU A 173 16.27 19.60 9.73
N ASN A 174 16.24 19.98 8.46
CA ASN A 174 16.59 21.32 7.99
C ASN A 174 15.47 22.36 8.23
N ARG A 175 14.24 21.89 8.42
CA ARG A 175 13.04 22.67 8.73
C ARG A 175 12.06 21.80 9.53
N PRO A 176 11.12 22.39 10.26
CA PRO A 176 10.02 21.62 10.84
C PRO A 176 9.22 20.92 9.76
N GLU A 177 8.73 19.71 10.06
CA GLU A 177 7.91 18.90 9.15
C GLU A 177 6.80 18.24 9.97
N ALA A 178 5.59 18.77 9.86
CA ALA A 178 4.46 18.32 10.68
C ALA A 178 4.09 16.83 10.42
N PRO A 179 4.09 16.31 9.17
CA PRO A 179 3.81 14.90 8.91
C PRO A 179 4.97 13.93 9.17
N PHE A 180 6.15 14.37 9.60
CA PHE A 180 7.37 13.56 9.66
C PHE A 180 7.20 12.21 10.40
N LEU A 181 6.47 12.17 11.53
CA LEU A 181 6.19 10.89 12.21
C LEU A 181 5.26 9.99 11.39
N ALA A 182 4.27 10.57 10.74
CA ALA A 182 3.36 9.85 9.87
C ALA A 182 4.09 9.29 8.64
N ASP A 183 5.04 10.05 8.12
CA ASP A 183 5.89 9.61 7.01
C ASP A 183 6.77 8.43 7.40
N LEU A 184 7.36 8.44 8.60
CA LEU A 184 8.15 7.33 9.14
C LEU A 184 7.31 6.09 9.48
N ALA A 185 5.98 6.24 9.62
CA ALA A 185 5.08 5.12 9.82
C ALA A 185 4.65 4.45 8.51
N MET A 186 4.91 5.08 7.35
CA MET A 186 4.59 4.52 6.04
C MET A 186 5.52 3.37 5.67
N GLN A 187 5.04 2.47 4.83
CA GLN A 187 5.71 1.22 4.46
C GLN A 187 7.12 1.39 3.87
N TRP A 188 7.42 2.52 3.22
CA TRP A 188 8.76 2.79 2.68
C TRP A 188 9.86 2.81 3.76
N ALA A 189 9.49 3.07 5.00
CA ALA A 189 10.39 3.10 6.15
C ALA A 189 10.50 1.75 6.88
N GLY A 190 10.09 0.66 6.25
CA GLY A 190 10.26 -0.70 6.77
C GLY A 190 11.74 -1.04 6.99
N VAL A 191 12.07 -1.45 8.24
CA VAL A 191 13.48 -1.64 8.63
C VAL A 191 14.00 -2.98 8.15
N GLN A 192 15.13 -2.95 7.44
CA GLN A 192 15.85 -4.12 6.93
C GLN A 192 17.09 -4.43 7.79
N SER A 193 17.47 -5.71 7.87
CA SER A 193 18.67 -6.13 8.64
C SER A 193 19.95 -5.71 7.95
N LYS A 194 20.74 -4.86 8.61
CA LYS A 194 22.10 -4.52 8.15
C LYS A 194 23.03 -5.75 8.15
N GLU A 195 22.92 -6.62 9.15
CA GLU A 195 23.70 -7.84 9.23
C GLU A 195 23.46 -8.75 8.01
N TYR A 196 22.18 -8.91 7.62
CA TYR A 196 21.81 -9.67 6.43
C TYR A 196 22.34 -9.00 5.15
N ALA A 197 22.22 -7.69 5.07
CA ALA A 197 22.76 -6.92 3.95
C ALA A 197 24.28 -7.10 3.84
N ASP A 198 25.03 -6.95 4.93
CA ASP A 198 26.48 -7.13 4.95
C ASP A 198 26.87 -8.57 4.50
N ALA A 199 26.13 -9.58 4.95
CA ALA A 199 26.33 -10.97 4.55
C ALA A 199 26.12 -11.18 3.05
N MET A 200 25.04 -10.61 2.47
CA MET A 200 24.73 -10.72 1.04
C MET A 200 25.73 -9.93 0.18
N MET A 201 26.17 -8.78 0.62
CA MET A 201 27.23 -8.01 -0.05
C MET A 201 28.53 -8.79 -0.10
N LYS A 202 28.92 -9.38 1.04
CA LYS A 202 30.13 -10.24 1.11
C LYS A 202 30.03 -11.50 0.24
N ALA A 203 28.82 -12.04 0.09
CA ALA A 203 28.55 -13.19 -0.78
C ALA A 203 28.50 -12.84 -2.27
N GLY A 204 28.54 -11.54 -2.65
CA GLY A 204 28.42 -11.08 -4.03
C GLY A 204 26.99 -11.16 -4.60
N THR A 205 25.98 -11.23 -3.75
CA THR A 205 24.56 -11.34 -4.11
C THR A 205 23.71 -10.30 -3.33
N PRO A 206 24.04 -9.00 -3.41
CA PRO A 206 23.40 -7.98 -2.59
C PRO A 206 21.87 -7.85 -2.85
N GLU A 207 21.39 -8.16 -4.06
CA GLU A 207 19.98 -8.12 -4.44
C GLU A 207 19.11 -9.11 -3.66
N LYS A 208 19.70 -10.11 -3.03
CA LYS A 208 18.95 -11.12 -2.26
C LYS A 208 18.22 -10.54 -1.06
N ILE A 209 18.68 -9.46 -0.46
CA ILE A 209 17.95 -8.85 0.64
C ILE A 209 16.54 -8.35 0.22
N ASP A 210 16.37 -8.09 -1.07
CA ASP A 210 15.12 -7.60 -1.67
C ASP A 210 14.32 -8.72 -2.36
N GLN A 211 14.92 -9.88 -2.59
CA GLN A 211 14.30 -11.07 -3.20
C GLN A 211 13.93 -12.14 -2.17
N GLU A 212 14.73 -12.27 -1.13
CA GLU A 212 14.61 -13.25 -0.04
C GLU A 212 14.59 -12.50 1.30
N PRO A 213 13.50 -11.76 1.60
CA PRO A 213 13.48 -10.76 2.65
C PRO A 213 13.62 -11.37 4.05
N VAL A 214 14.28 -10.62 4.92
CA VAL A 214 14.38 -10.87 6.36
C VAL A 214 13.96 -9.60 7.10
N GLY A 215 12.91 -9.68 7.89
CA GLY A 215 12.39 -8.57 8.68
C GLY A 215 12.21 -8.92 10.15
N THR A 216 11.63 -8.00 10.90
CA THR A 216 11.22 -8.18 12.30
C THR A 216 9.73 -8.46 12.43
N GLY A 217 8.96 -8.35 11.34
CA GLY A 217 7.51 -8.44 11.33
C GLY A 217 6.93 -9.81 11.68
N PRO A 218 5.59 -9.92 11.74
CA PRO A 218 4.89 -11.09 12.27
C PRO A 218 5.04 -12.36 11.44
N TYR A 219 5.45 -12.25 10.16
CA TYR A 219 5.57 -13.38 9.25
C TYR A 219 6.84 -13.34 8.42
N ALA A 220 7.50 -14.49 8.27
CA ALA A 220 8.62 -14.70 7.35
C ALA A 220 8.15 -15.32 6.03
N VAL A 221 8.70 -14.86 4.91
CA VAL A 221 8.45 -15.46 3.59
C VAL A 221 9.20 -16.81 3.51
N VAL A 222 8.47 -17.87 3.20
CA VAL A 222 9.05 -19.22 3.00
C VAL A 222 9.04 -19.68 1.55
N GLN A 223 8.13 -19.11 0.73
CA GLN A 223 8.05 -19.38 -0.70
C GLN A 223 7.43 -18.18 -1.42
N TYR A 224 7.98 -17.84 -2.56
CA TYR A 224 7.38 -16.93 -3.54
C TYR A 224 7.45 -17.53 -4.93
N GLN A 225 6.32 -17.57 -5.61
CA GLN A 225 6.21 -17.85 -7.03
C GLN A 225 5.39 -16.72 -7.63
N LYS A 226 6.03 -15.91 -8.46
CA LYS A 226 5.41 -14.73 -9.10
C LYS A 226 4.11 -15.14 -9.80
N ASP A 227 3.09 -14.29 -9.67
CA ASP A 227 1.75 -14.43 -10.26
C ASP A 227 0.98 -15.71 -9.85
N ALA A 228 1.45 -16.40 -8.81
CA ALA A 228 0.82 -17.59 -8.28
C ALA A 228 0.60 -17.54 -6.76
N ILE A 229 1.67 -17.48 -5.97
CA ILE A 229 1.54 -17.66 -4.52
C ILE A 229 2.70 -17.04 -3.74
N ILE A 230 2.38 -16.49 -2.56
CA ILE A 230 3.35 -16.22 -1.50
C ILE A 230 2.95 -17.04 -0.28
N ARG A 231 3.87 -17.78 0.31
CA ARG A 231 3.66 -18.50 1.55
C ARG A 231 4.48 -17.85 2.64
N PHE A 232 3.84 -17.61 3.76
CA PHE A 232 4.45 -17.06 4.96
C PHE A 232 4.29 -18.03 6.12
N LYS A 233 5.23 -17.97 7.05
CA LYS A 233 5.20 -18.67 8.35
C LYS A 233 5.25 -17.66 9.48
N ALA A 234 4.42 -17.85 10.51
CA ALA A 234 4.44 -16.98 11.68
C ALA A 234 5.83 -16.91 12.28
N HIS A 235 6.30 -15.70 12.59
CA HIS A 235 7.55 -15.48 13.32
C HIS A 235 7.37 -15.90 14.79
N PRO A 236 8.07 -16.95 15.26
CA PRO A 236 7.81 -17.49 16.61
C PRO A 236 8.13 -16.51 17.71
N ASP A 237 9.16 -15.67 17.51
CA ASP A 237 9.70 -14.72 18.47
C ASP A 237 9.32 -13.28 18.16
N TYR A 238 8.16 -13.08 17.49
CA TYR A 238 7.69 -11.74 17.16
C TYR A 238 7.49 -10.90 18.43
N TRP A 239 8.09 -9.72 18.48
CA TRP A 239 8.16 -8.86 19.65
C TRP A 239 6.78 -8.43 20.20
N ALA A 240 5.78 -8.30 19.34
CA ALA A 240 4.41 -7.98 19.74
C ALA A 240 3.55 -9.23 20.02
N GLY A 241 4.17 -10.41 20.09
CA GLY A 241 3.53 -11.69 20.31
C GLY A 241 3.28 -12.47 19.03
N LYS A 242 3.53 -13.79 19.09
CA LYS A 242 3.36 -14.69 17.94
C LYS A 242 1.96 -14.58 17.36
N ALA A 243 1.87 -14.49 16.03
CA ALA A 243 0.59 -14.47 15.32
C ALA A 243 -0.23 -15.74 15.59
N LYS A 244 -1.56 -15.59 15.72
CA LYS A 244 -2.49 -16.71 15.98
C LYS A 244 -2.68 -17.62 14.76
N ILE A 245 -2.41 -17.11 13.59
CA ILE A 245 -2.41 -17.85 12.31
C ILE A 245 -0.98 -18.30 12.06
N GLU A 246 -0.77 -19.59 11.91
CA GLU A 246 0.58 -20.18 11.73
C GLU A 246 1.07 -20.03 10.29
N ASP A 247 0.20 -20.31 9.32
CA ASP A 247 0.47 -20.23 7.89
C ASP A 247 -0.42 -19.17 7.24
N LEU A 248 0.21 -18.16 6.65
CA LEU A 248 -0.48 -17.16 5.85
C LEU A 248 -0.12 -17.38 4.38
N ILE A 249 -1.13 -17.43 3.52
CA ILE A 249 -0.97 -17.67 2.08
C ILE A 249 -1.61 -16.54 1.31
N PHE A 250 -0.83 -15.85 0.46
CA PHE A 250 -1.37 -14.97 -0.55
C PHE A 250 -1.50 -15.76 -1.85
N SER A 251 -2.74 -16.10 -2.22
CA SER A 251 -3.09 -16.73 -3.51
C SER A 251 -3.34 -15.62 -4.52
N ILE A 252 -2.39 -15.43 -5.44
CA ILE A 252 -2.47 -14.35 -6.41
C ILE A 252 -3.53 -14.69 -7.45
N THR A 253 -4.59 -13.87 -7.48
CA THR A 253 -5.80 -14.12 -8.28
C THR A 253 -6.31 -12.76 -8.79
N PRO A 254 -5.81 -12.27 -9.94
CA PRO A 254 -6.12 -10.92 -10.42
C PRO A 254 -7.59 -10.66 -10.72
N ASP A 255 -8.31 -11.67 -11.25
CA ASP A 255 -9.72 -11.55 -11.62
C ASP A 255 -10.63 -11.58 -10.38
N ALA A 256 -11.47 -10.56 -10.20
CA ALA A 256 -12.35 -10.43 -9.04
C ALA A 256 -13.45 -11.49 -8.97
N ALA A 257 -13.98 -11.93 -10.13
CA ALA A 257 -14.99 -12.97 -10.17
C ALA A 257 -14.40 -14.33 -9.78
N VAL A 258 -13.16 -14.60 -10.19
CA VAL A 258 -12.42 -15.80 -9.77
C VAL A 258 -12.11 -15.74 -8.26
N ARG A 259 -11.72 -14.57 -7.71
CA ARG A 259 -11.56 -14.41 -6.26
C ARG A 259 -12.85 -14.74 -5.51
N TRP A 260 -13.98 -14.20 -6.00
CA TRP A 260 -15.28 -14.47 -5.41
C TRP A 260 -15.64 -15.97 -5.46
N ALA A 261 -15.48 -16.61 -6.60
CA ALA A 261 -15.72 -18.05 -6.73
C ALA A 261 -14.86 -18.90 -5.77
N LYS A 262 -13.62 -18.50 -5.53
CA LYS A 262 -12.74 -19.16 -4.55
C LYS A 262 -13.21 -18.96 -3.10
N VAL A 263 -13.69 -17.75 -2.76
CA VAL A 263 -14.28 -17.51 -1.42
C VAL A 263 -15.51 -18.39 -1.20
N GLN A 264 -16.41 -18.47 -2.19
CA GLN A 264 -17.61 -19.33 -2.10
C GLN A 264 -17.28 -20.81 -1.91
N LYS A 265 -16.17 -21.29 -2.47
CA LYS A 265 -15.67 -22.67 -2.31
C LYS A 265 -14.85 -22.90 -1.05
N GLY A 266 -14.54 -21.85 -0.28
CA GLY A 266 -13.65 -21.93 0.86
C GLY A 266 -12.17 -22.09 0.50
N GLU A 267 -11.79 -21.89 -0.74
CA GLU A 267 -10.39 -21.89 -1.20
C GLU A 267 -9.66 -20.60 -0.80
N CYS A 268 -10.40 -19.51 -0.60
CA CYS A 268 -9.95 -18.26 -0.01
C CYS A 268 -10.81 -17.91 1.19
N HIS A 269 -10.16 -17.39 2.22
CA HIS A 269 -10.82 -16.90 3.45
C HIS A 269 -11.09 -15.40 3.42
N VAL A 270 -10.27 -14.65 2.66
CA VAL A 270 -10.39 -13.19 2.50
C VAL A 270 -10.10 -12.85 1.04
N MET A 271 -10.86 -11.92 0.48
CA MET A 271 -10.57 -11.28 -0.79
C MET A 271 -10.76 -9.76 -0.69
N PRO A 272 -9.85 -8.94 -1.23
CA PRO A 272 -10.03 -7.52 -1.36
C PRO A 272 -10.80 -7.17 -2.65
N TYR A 273 -11.32 -5.95 -2.71
CA TYR A 273 -11.83 -5.29 -3.91
C TYR A 273 -12.82 -6.13 -4.72
N PRO A 274 -13.97 -6.49 -4.15
CA PRO A 274 -15.02 -7.15 -4.90
C PRO A 274 -15.54 -6.26 -6.03
N THR A 275 -16.07 -6.87 -7.08
CA THR A 275 -16.76 -6.11 -8.13
C THR A 275 -18.02 -5.47 -7.54
N PRO A 276 -18.26 -4.16 -7.73
CA PRO A 276 -19.45 -3.49 -7.17
C PRO A 276 -20.78 -4.17 -7.48
N ALA A 277 -20.91 -4.76 -8.67
CA ALA A 277 -22.13 -5.48 -9.08
C ALA A 277 -22.38 -6.76 -8.25
N ASP A 278 -21.36 -7.36 -7.67
CA ASP A 278 -21.49 -8.62 -6.92
C ASP A 278 -21.82 -8.39 -5.43
N LEU A 279 -21.65 -7.15 -4.92
CA LEU A 279 -21.79 -6.83 -3.48
C LEU A 279 -23.15 -7.23 -2.90
N ASP A 280 -24.24 -7.02 -3.65
CA ASP A 280 -25.57 -7.37 -3.15
C ASP A 280 -25.76 -8.88 -3.02
N ALA A 281 -25.16 -9.67 -3.90
CA ALA A 281 -25.14 -11.12 -3.78
C ALA A 281 -24.25 -11.57 -2.61
N MET A 282 -23.09 -10.93 -2.43
CA MET A 282 -22.17 -11.21 -1.31
C MET A 282 -22.80 -10.93 0.05
N ARG A 283 -23.51 -9.79 0.19
CA ARG A 283 -24.21 -9.42 1.44
C ARG A 283 -25.34 -10.38 1.81
N LYS A 284 -25.92 -11.08 0.82
CA LYS A 284 -27.00 -12.05 1.02
C LYS A 284 -26.48 -13.48 1.31
N ASP A 285 -25.19 -13.74 1.07
CA ASP A 285 -24.60 -15.04 1.36
C ASP A 285 -24.34 -15.18 2.87
N PRO A 286 -25.01 -16.13 3.57
CA PRO A 286 -24.87 -16.29 5.02
C PRO A 286 -23.47 -16.77 5.46
N ASN A 287 -22.66 -17.29 4.53
CA ASN A 287 -21.31 -17.79 4.80
C ASN A 287 -20.24 -16.71 4.64
N VAL A 288 -20.61 -15.50 4.20
CA VAL A 288 -19.69 -14.42 3.88
C VAL A 288 -20.01 -13.18 4.71
N LYS A 289 -18.97 -12.51 5.18
CA LYS A 289 -19.06 -11.19 5.81
C LYS A 289 -18.45 -10.14 4.90
N VAL A 290 -19.28 -9.24 4.39
CA VAL A 290 -18.82 -8.05 3.67
C VAL A 290 -18.45 -6.97 4.69
N LEU A 291 -17.19 -6.51 4.64
CA LEU A 291 -16.67 -5.42 5.48
C LEU A 291 -16.45 -4.21 4.59
N GLU A 292 -17.02 -3.08 4.94
CA GLU A 292 -16.94 -1.84 4.17
C GLU A 292 -16.50 -0.68 5.06
N GLN A 293 -15.62 0.16 4.53
CA GLN A 293 -15.17 1.38 5.18
C GLN A 293 -14.93 2.45 4.12
N ALA A 294 -15.26 3.70 4.45
CA ALA A 294 -14.90 4.82 3.59
C ALA A 294 -13.36 4.94 3.55
N GLY A 295 -12.79 4.71 2.37
CA GLY A 295 -11.35 4.75 2.16
C GLY A 295 -10.85 6.18 1.95
N LEU A 296 -9.54 6.39 2.14
CA LEU A 296 -8.84 7.60 1.71
C LEU A 296 -8.46 7.46 0.23
N ASN A 297 -9.46 7.28 -0.63
CA ASN A 297 -9.24 6.96 -2.05
C ASN A 297 -9.73 8.08 -2.97
N VAL A 298 -8.92 8.43 -3.98
CA VAL A 298 -9.34 9.28 -5.11
C VAL A 298 -8.88 8.64 -6.41
N GLY A 299 -9.84 8.31 -7.30
CA GLY A 299 -9.55 7.97 -8.69
C GLY A 299 -9.61 9.24 -9.55
N TYR A 300 -8.69 9.42 -10.46
CA TYR A 300 -8.60 10.62 -11.29
C TYR A 300 -8.18 10.33 -12.72
N LEU A 301 -8.49 11.28 -13.60
CA LEU A 301 -7.91 11.42 -14.93
C LEU A 301 -6.84 12.50 -14.88
N ALA A 302 -5.58 12.14 -15.05
CA ALA A 302 -4.48 13.08 -15.13
C ALA A 302 -4.33 13.63 -16.56
N TYR A 303 -4.17 14.93 -16.65
CA TYR A 303 -3.73 15.61 -17.86
C TYR A 303 -2.24 15.90 -17.75
N ASN A 304 -1.44 15.52 -18.73
CA ASN A 304 -0.03 15.90 -18.75
C ASN A 304 0.08 17.39 -19.14
N THR A 305 0.25 18.25 -18.15
CA THR A 305 0.24 19.72 -18.31
C THR A 305 1.44 20.26 -19.09
N THR A 306 2.44 19.43 -19.38
CA THR A 306 3.61 19.80 -20.20
C THR A 306 3.41 19.51 -21.70
N LYS A 307 2.28 18.88 -22.06
CA LYS A 307 1.97 18.49 -23.45
C LYS A 307 0.75 19.24 -24.00
N LYS A 308 0.87 19.67 -25.26
CA LYS A 308 -0.30 20.18 -25.99
C LYS A 308 -1.31 19.05 -26.23
N PRO A 309 -2.61 19.35 -26.13
CA PRO A 309 -3.19 20.66 -25.84
C PRO A 309 -3.43 20.91 -24.33
N PHE A 310 -2.97 20.02 -23.44
CA PHE A 310 -3.26 20.05 -22.00
C PHE A 310 -2.42 21.08 -21.21
N ASP A 311 -1.50 21.78 -21.85
CA ASP A 311 -0.81 22.96 -21.32
C ASP A 311 -1.77 24.16 -21.17
N ASP A 312 -2.89 24.19 -21.91
CA ASP A 312 -3.92 25.21 -21.81
C ASP A 312 -5.02 24.83 -20.79
N VAL A 313 -5.21 25.66 -19.77
CA VAL A 313 -6.24 25.46 -18.75
C VAL A 313 -7.66 25.41 -19.32
N ARG A 314 -7.95 26.16 -20.40
CA ARG A 314 -9.26 26.15 -21.06
C ARG A 314 -9.59 24.78 -21.64
N VAL A 315 -8.59 24.08 -22.17
CA VAL A 315 -8.73 22.70 -22.67
C VAL A 315 -9.04 21.77 -21.50
N ARG A 316 -8.27 21.84 -20.40
CA ARG A 316 -8.53 20.99 -19.22
C ARG A 316 -9.94 21.18 -18.65
N LYS A 317 -10.38 22.44 -18.50
CA LYS A 317 -11.77 22.77 -18.08
C LYS A 317 -12.80 22.25 -19.07
N ALA A 318 -12.55 22.36 -20.37
CA ALA A 318 -13.45 21.82 -21.38
C ALA A 318 -13.63 20.30 -21.26
N ILE A 319 -12.53 19.57 -21.06
CA ILE A 319 -12.58 18.11 -20.87
C ILE A 319 -13.34 17.75 -19.58
N ASN A 320 -13.13 18.48 -18.48
CA ASN A 320 -13.90 18.29 -17.24
C ASN A 320 -15.41 18.46 -17.47
N MET A 321 -15.80 19.48 -18.21
CA MET A 321 -17.22 19.75 -18.52
C MET A 321 -17.81 18.81 -19.57
N ALA A 322 -16.99 18.13 -20.36
CA ALA A 322 -17.44 17.20 -21.39
C ALA A 322 -17.73 15.79 -20.85
N ILE A 323 -17.17 15.42 -19.68
CA ILE A 323 -17.28 14.08 -19.10
C ILE A 323 -18.45 14.03 -18.08
N ASP A 324 -19.39 13.10 -18.30
CA ASP A 324 -20.51 12.85 -17.39
C ASP A 324 -20.10 11.93 -16.23
N LYS A 325 -19.54 12.52 -15.16
CA LYS A 325 -19.15 11.79 -13.95
C LYS A 325 -20.32 11.02 -13.32
N LYS A 326 -21.55 11.54 -13.37
CA LYS A 326 -22.73 10.86 -12.79
C LYS A 326 -23.03 9.55 -13.51
N SER A 327 -22.98 9.58 -14.84
CA SER A 327 -23.16 8.34 -15.63
C SER A 327 -22.06 7.31 -15.37
N ILE A 328 -20.81 7.74 -15.21
CA ILE A 328 -19.69 6.85 -14.85
C ILE A 328 -19.93 6.23 -13.46
N ILE A 329 -20.24 7.03 -12.45
CA ILE A 329 -20.52 6.53 -11.09
C ILE A 329 -21.67 5.51 -11.12
N SER A 330 -22.78 5.85 -11.78
CA SER A 330 -23.94 4.96 -11.85
C SER A 330 -23.66 3.64 -12.58
N ALA A 331 -22.82 3.67 -13.65
CA ALA A 331 -22.56 2.51 -14.47
C ALA A 331 -21.45 1.60 -13.95
N VAL A 332 -20.48 2.14 -13.19
CA VAL A 332 -19.25 1.42 -12.82
C VAL A 332 -19.07 1.28 -11.31
N TYR A 333 -19.33 2.35 -10.55
CA TYR A 333 -19.15 2.33 -9.08
C TYR A 333 -20.42 1.91 -8.35
N LEU A 334 -21.59 2.05 -8.96
CA LEU A 334 -22.89 1.81 -8.32
C LEU A 334 -23.00 2.57 -6.98
N THR A 335 -22.98 1.84 -5.86
CA THR A 335 -23.06 2.41 -4.50
C THR A 335 -21.70 2.58 -3.82
N THR A 336 -20.59 2.26 -4.50
CA THR A 336 -19.26 2.17 -3.89
C THR A 336 -18.40 3.41 -4.08
N GLY A 337 -18.91 4.46 -4.73
CA GLY A 337 -18.15 5.66 -4.98
C GLY A 337 -19.04 6.89 -5.12
N VAL A 338 -18.43 8.06 -4.95
CA VAL A 338 -19.04 9.38 -5.19
C VAL A 338 -18.15 10.17 -6.14
N ALA A 339 -18.73 11.13 -6.88
CA ALA A 339 -17.97 12.00 -7.75
C ALA A 339 -16.98 12.85 -6.95
N ALA A 340 -15.68 12.77 -7.30
CA ALA A 340 -14.66 13.62 -6.69
C ALA A 340 -14.75 15.06 -7.22
N ILE A 341 -14.50 16.02 -6.33
CA ILE A 341 -14.47 17.46 -6.63
C ILE A 341 -13.05 18.01 -6.42
N ASN A 342 -12.42 17.60 -5.34
CA ASN A 342 -11.09 18.02 -4.91
C ASN A 342 -10.07 16.91 -5.11
N PRO A 343 -8.75 17.20 -5.06
CA PRO A 343 -7.69 16.20 -5.21
C PRO A 343 -7.51 15.32 -3.96
N ILE A 344 -8.26 15.57 -2.88
CA ILE A 344 -8.29 14.77 -1.66
C ILE A 344 -9.69 14.23 -1.40
N PRO A 345 -9.86 13.11 -0.69
CA PRO A 345 -11.17 12.54 -0.42
C PRO A 345 -11.95 13.34 0.62
N PRO A 346 -13.30 13.31 0.61
CA PRO A 346 -14.15 14.17 1.45
C PRO A 346 -14.07 13.86 2.96
N ASN A 347 -13.51 12.75 3.36
CA ASN A 347 -13.23 12.37 4.76
C ASN A 347 -11.86 12.85 5.26
N MET A 348 -11.08 13.55 4.44
CA MET A 348 -9.83 14.20 4.86
C MET A 348 -10.13 15.48 5.63
N TRP A 349 -9.40 15.70 6.73
CA TRP A 349 -9.67 16.81 7.68
C TRP A 349 -9.54 18.24 7.10
N SER A 350 -8.82 18.42 5.98
CA SER A 350 -8.67 19.70 5.28
C SER A 350 -9.48 19.80 3.98
N TYR A 351 -10.48 18.93 3.78
CA TYR A 351 -11.29 18.95 2.56
C TYR A 351 -12.10 20.25 2.43
N ASN A 352 -11.85 21.04 1.38
CA ASN A 352 -12.56 22.29 1.13
C ASN A 352 -13.97 22.05 0.56
N LYS A 353 -14.98 22.14 1.43
CA LYS A 353 -16.39 21.93 1.10
C LYS A 353 -17.02 23.08 0.28
N ALA A 354 -16.34 24.23 0.22
CA ALA A 354 -16.84 25.39 -0.51
C ALA A 354 -16.67 25.26 -2.03
N ILE A 355 -15.69 24.47 -2.47
CA ILE A 355 -15.42 24.24 -3.90
C ILE A 355 -16.58 23.47 -4.52
N LYS A 356 -17.00 23.92 -5.71
CA LYS A 356 -18.07 23.29 -6.51
C LYS A 356 -17.45 22.58 -7.70
N ASP A 357 -18.08 21.50 -8.10
CA ASP A 357 -17.68 20.77 -9.30
C ASP A 357 -18.04 21.53 -10.58
N ASP A 358 -17.32 21.27 -11.66
CA ASP A 358 -17.70 21.73 -12.98
C ASP A 358 -18.96 20.98 -13.42
N ALA A 359 -19.96 21.73 -13.85
CA ALA A 359 -21.17 21.10 -14.36
C ALA A 359 -20.89 20.37 -15.69
N PHE A 360 -21.46 19.20 -15.86
CA PHE A 360 -21.47 18.52 -17.16
C PHE A 360 -22.19 19.43 -18.18
N ASN A 361 -21.46 19.96 -19.13
CA ASN A 361 -21.97 20.90 -20.15
C ASN A 361 -21.16 20.78 -21.46
N PRO A 362 -21.46 19.83 -22.32
CA PRO A 362 -20.76 19.65 -23.59
C PRO A 362 -20.83 20.87 -24.52
N ALA A 363 -21.91 21.68 -24.44
CA ALA A 363 -22.04 22.88 -25.25
C ALA A 363 -21.01 23.95 -24.86
N GLU A 364 -20.82 24.17 -23.56
CA GLU A 364 -19.79 25.10 -23.05
C GLU A 364 -18.38 24.54 -23.26
N ALA A 365 -18.20 23.23 -23.11
CA ALA A 365 -16.93 22.57 -23.44
C ALA A 365 -16.48 22.84 -24.88
N LYS A 366 -17.39 22.77 -25.87
CA LYS A 366 -17.09 23.12 -27.26
C LYS A 366 -16.64 24.57 -27.42
N LYS A 367 -17.28 25.52 -26.73
CA LYS A 367 -16.89 26.93 -26.79
C LYS A 367 -15.49 27.15 -26.21
N LEU A 368 -15.19 26.51 -25.08
CA LEU A 368 -13.86 26.58 -24.47
C LEU A 368 -12.80 25.99 -25.40
N LEU A 369 -13.05 24.83 -26.02
CA LEU A 369 -12.14 24.23 -27.00
C LEU A 369 -11.92 25.18 -28.20
N ALA A 370 -12.98 25.77 -28.73
CA ALA A 370 -12.86 26.73 -29.85
C ALA A 370 -12.03 27.95 -29.42
N SER A 371 -12.24 28.51 -28.23
CA SER A 371 -11.46 29.64 -27.71
C SER A 371 -10.00 29.31 -27.48
N ALA A 372 -9.70 28.04 -27.24
CA ALA A 372 -8.33 27.51 -27.07
C ALA A 372 -7.67 27.16 -28.41
N GLY A 373 -8.35 27.38 -29.55
CA GLY A 373 -7.82 27.10 -30.91
C GLY A 373 -8.20 25.72 -31.45
N TYR A 374 -9.14 25.02 -30.85
CA TYR A 374 -9.59 23.68 -31.26
C TYR A 374 -11.08 23.64 -31.60
N PRO A 375 -11.58 24.44 -32.55
CA PRO A 375 -13.01 24.53 -32.87
C PRO A 375 -13.61 23.20 -33.39
N ASN A 376 -12.76 22.35 -33.99
CA ASN A 376 -13.15 21.04 -34.51
C ASN A 376 -12.68 19.88 -33.60
N GLY A 377 -12.22 20.19 -32.37
CA GLY A 377 -11.64 19.20 -31.47
C GLY A 377 -10.19 18.82 -31.85
N PHE A 378 -9.72 17.69 -31.34
CA PHE A 378 -8.36 17.17 -31.56
C PHE A 378 -8.32 15.67 -31.29
N THR A 379 -7.20 15.02 -31.64
CA THR A 379 -6.91 13.62 -31.27
C THR A 379 -5.93 13.57 -30.11
N THR A 380 -6.19 12.68 -29.17
CA THR A 380 -5.36 12.45 -27.98
C THR A 380 -5.39 10.98 -27.58
N ASP A 381 -4.44 10.55 -26.71
CA ASP A 381 -4.55 9.26 -26.04
C ASP A 381 -5.31 9.38 -24.71
N LEU A 382 -5.90 8.27 -24.30
CA LEU A 382 -6.55 8.07 -23.01
C LEU A 382 -6.08 6.72 -22.42
N TRP A 383 -5.21 6.79 -21.44
CA TRP A 383 -4.64 5.57 -20.88
C TRP A 383 -5.53 4.98 -19.80
N ALA A 384 -5.87 3.70 -19.94
CA ALA A 384 -6.69 2.94 -19.03
C ALA A 384 -5.84 1.89 -18.29
N MET A 385 -5.95 1.85 -16.96
CA MET A 385 -5.25 0.86 -16.14
C MET A 385 -5.70 -0.55 -16.50
N PRO A 386 -4.78 -1.54 -16.56
CA PRO A 386 -5.13 -2.94 -16.88
C PRO A 386 -5.68 -3.70 -15.68
N VAL A 387 -5.63 -3.11 -14.48
CA VAL A 387 -5.94 -3.77 -13.21
C VAL A 387 -6.99 -2.99 -12.42
N GLN A 388 -7.75 -3.72 -11.61
CA GLN A 388 -8.64 -3.14 -10.62
C GLN A 388 -7.84 -2.54 -9.46
N ARG A 389 -8.32 -1.39 -8.93
CA ARG A 389 -7.77 -0.72 -7.75
C ARG A 389 -8.90 -0.25 -6.83
N PRO A 390 -8.64 0.04 -5.54
CA PRO A 390 -9.67 0.54 -4.61
C PRO A 390 -10.44 1.76 -5.15
N TYR A 391 -9.74 2.62 -5.87
CA TYR A 391 -10.28 3.85 -6.46
C TYR A 391 -10.81 3.69 -7.90
N ASN A 392 -10.65 2.53 -8.52
CA ASN A 392 -11.11 2.29 -9.89
C ASN A 392 -11.44 0.81 -10.13
N PRO A 393 -12.73 0.44 -10.07
CA PRO A 393 -13.15 -0.96 -10.22
C PRO A 393 -13.10 -1.48 -11.65
N ASN A 394 -13.14 -0.59 -12.67
CA ASN A 394 -13.10 -1.00 -14.08
C ASN A 394 -12.66 0.16 -14.99
N ALA A 395 -11.35 0.36 -15.09
CA ALA A 395 -10.77 1.46 -15.86
C ALA A 395 -11.10 1.38 -17.36
N LYS A 396 -11.19 0.20 -17.94
CA LYS A 396 -11.57 0.04 -19.35
C LYS A 396 -12.97 0.60 -19.59
N ARG A 397 -13.94 0.22 -18.75
CA ARG A 397 -15.31 0.69 -18.89
C ARG A 397 -15.43 2.20 -18.69
N ILE A 398 -14.69 2.75 -17.73
CA ILE A 398 -14.63 4.20 -17.50
C ILE A 398 -14.05 4.90 -18.73
N ALA A 399 -12.96 4.39 -19.32
CA ALA A 399 -12.36 4.96 -20.53
C ALA A 399 -13.33 4.97 -21.72
N GLU A 400 -14.09 3.88 -21.94
CA GLU A 400 -15.10 3.79 -22.99
C GLU A 400 -16.20 4.85 -22.82
N LEU A 401 -16.66 5.08 -21.59
CA LEU A 401 -17.64 6.12 -21.29
C LEU A 401 -17.08 7.52 -21.51
N MET A 402 -15.85 7.79 -21.05
CA MET A 402 -15.17 9.06 -21.31
C MET A 402 -14.94 9.28 -22.79
N GLN A 403 -14.50 8.26 -23.54
CA GLN A 403 -14.31 8.33 -24.99
C GLN A 403 -15.60 8.74 -25.72
N ALA A 404 -16.73 8.13 -25.34
CA ALA A 404 -18.02 8.43 -25.93
C ALA A 404 -18.47 9.87 -25.63
N ASP A 405 -18.20 10.38 -24.43
CA ASP A 405 -18.52 11.76 -24.06
C ASP A 405 -17.61 12.76 -24.79
N LEU A 406 -16.34 12.49 -24.87
CA LEU A 406 -15.34 13.32 -25.56
C LEU A 406 -15.62 13.44 -27.06
N ALA A 407 -16.08 12.37 -27.70
CA ALA A 407 -16.48 12.37 -29.09
C ALA A 407 -17.60 13.39 -29.40
N LYS A 408 -18.53 13.63 -28.44
CA LYS A 408 -19.61 14.61 -28.57
C LYS A 408 -19.10 16.06 -28.70
N VAL A 409 -17.90 16.33 -28.24
CA VAL A 409 -17.26 17.65 -28.31
C VAL A 409 -16.14 17.72 -29.35
N GLY A 410 -16.00 16.68 -30.20
CA GLY A 410 -15.03 16.65 -31.31
C GLY A 410 -13.66 16.11 -30.88
N VAL A 411 -13.49 15.62 -29.63
CA VAL A 411 -12.22 15.04 -29.17
C VAL A 411 -12.22 13.54 -29.43
N THR A 412 -11.26 13.09 -30.25
CA THR A 412 -11.01 11.67 -30.52
C THR A 412 -9.99 11.14 -29.52
N ALA A 413 -10.43 10.32 -28.59
CA ALA A 413 -9.56 9.71 -27.58
C ALA A 413 -9.22 8.25 -27.96
N GLU A 414 -7.93 7.94 -28.11
CA GLU A 414 -7.44 6.59 -28.35
C GLU A 414 -7.17 5.89 -27.00
N ILE A 415 -7.91 4.84 -26.69
CA ILE A 415 -7.72 4.10 -25.43
C ILE A 415 -6.46 3.24 -25.56
N LYS A 416 -5.51 3.44 -24.65
CA LYS A 416 -4.27 2.65 -24.52
C LYS A 416 -4.18 1.98 -23.17
N SER A 417 -3.61 0.79 -23.15
CA SER A 417 -3.34 0.05 -21.91
C SER A 417 -2.04 -0.74 -22.08
N PHE A 418 -1.31 -0.95 -20.97
CA PHE A 418 -0.04 -1.65 -20.92
C PHE A 418 -0.05 -2.57 -19.71
N GLU A 419 0.88 -3.52 -19.61
CA GLU A 419 1.10 -4.26 -18.37
C GLU A 419 1.30 -3.29 -17.19
N TRP A 420 0.84 -3.66 -15.99
CA TRP A 420 0.70 -2.70 -14.89
C TRP A 420 1.99 -1.99 -14.49
N GLY A 421 3.09 -2.72 -14.38
CA GLY A 421 4.40 -2.13 -14.05
C GLY A 421 4.88 -1.17 -15.13
N GLU A 422 4.73 -1.56 -16.40
CA GLU A 422 5.06 -0.74 -17.57
C GLU A 422 4.13 0.48 -17.66
N TYR A 423 2.83 0.30 -17.41
CA TYR A 423 1.84 1.39 -17.36
C TYR A 423 2.28 2.49 -16.40
N ARG A 424 2.61 2.12 -15.17
CA ARG A 424 3.03 3.06 -14.14
C ARG A 424 4.32 3.77 -14.51
N LYS A 425 5.35 3.04 -14.92
CA LYS A 425 6.65 3.58 -15.34
C LYS A 425 6.49 4.60 -16.44
N ARG A 426 5.71 4.29 -17.47
CA ARG A 426 5.47 5.18 -18.60
C ARG A 426 4.65 6.42 -18.21
N MET A 427 3.65 6.26 -17.31
CA MET A 427 2.91 7.40 -16.73
C MET A 427 3.86 8.32 -15.96
N GLN A 428 4.72 7.77 -15.11
CA GLN A 428 5.71 8.52 -14.34
C GLN A 428 6.74 9.24 -15.22
N ASN A 429 7.04 8.70 -16.39
CA ASN A 429 7.88 9.35 -17.39
C ASN A 429 7.13 10.39 -18.24
N GLY A 430 5.82 10.54 -18.05
CA GLY A 430 5.01 11.53 -18.77
C GLY A 430 4.79 11.18 -20.24
N GLU A 431 4.74 9.90 -20.62
CA GLU A 431 4.54 9.51 -22.02
C GLU A 431 3.10 9.75 -22.50
N HIS A 432 2.11 9.66 -21.59
CA HIS A 432 0.68 9.90 -21.85
C HIS A 432 0.38 11.38 -22.09
N GLN A 433 -0.77 11.65 -22.74
CA GLN A 433 -1.44 12.95 -22.75
C GLN A 433 -2.54 13.00 -21.70
N MET A 434 -3.44 11.99 -21.67
CA MET A 434 -4.39 11.75 -20.58
C MET A 434 -4.22 10.33 -20.05
N GLY A 435 -4.34 10.14 -18.75
CA GLY A 435 -4.25 8.80 -18.17
C GLY A 435 -4.96 8.68 -16.83
N MET A 436 -5.59 7.53 -16.62
CA MET A 436 -6.28 7.24 -15.38
C MET A 436 -5.32 6.64 -14.36
N LEU A 437 -5.31 7.19 -13.18
CA LEU A 437 -4.71 6.64 -11.97
C LEU A 437 -5.61 6.96 -10.77
N GLY A 438 -5.07 6.85 -9.61
CA GLY A 438 -5.65 7.25 -8.36
C GLY A 438 -4.65 7.08 -7.24
N TRP A 439 -5.08 7.42 -6.06
CA TRP A 439 -4.27 7.34 -4.86
C TRP A 439 -5.10 6.85 -3.68
N THR A 440 -4.49 6.04 -2.86
CA THR A 440 -4.98 5.70 -1.52
C THR A 440 -4.08 6.41 -0.54
N GLY A 441 -4.65 7.23 0.35
CA GLY A 441 -3.87 7.95 1.34
C GLY A 441 -3.17 7.01 2.32
N ASP A 442 -1.86 7.18 2.48
CA ASP A 442 -1.01 6.26 3.23
C ASP A 442 -0.82 6.67 4.69
N ASN A 443 -0.88 7.97 5.00
CA ASN A 443 -0.53 8.51 6.31
C ASN A 443 -1.61 9.38 6.98
N GLY A 444 -2.74 9.60 6.30
CA GLY A 444 -3.84 10.42 6.81
C GLY A 444 -3.57 11.92 6.82
N ASP A 445 -2.43 12.37 6.32
CA ASP A 445 -2.13 13.78 6.13
C ASP A 445 -2.46 14.22 4.69
N PRO A 446 -3.03 15.43 4.49
CA PRO A 446 -3.33 15.94 3.16
C PRO A 446 -2.13 16.09 2.23
N ASP A 447 -0.91 16.25 2.78
CA ASP A 447 0.32 16.34 1.99
C ASP A 447 0.55 15.09 1.13
N ASN A 448 0.14 13.93 1.62
CA ASN A 448 0.24 12.66 0.89
C ASN A 448 -0.53 12.65 -0.44
N PHE A 449 -1.51 13.53 -0.58
CA PHE A 449 -2.19 13.81 -1.85
C PHE A 449 -1.64 15.07 -2.51
N LEU A 450 -1.58 16.18 -1.77
CA LEU A 450 -1.36 17.50 -2.34
C LEU A 450 0.10 17.75 -2.74
N ASP A 451 1.04 17.24 -1.97
CA ASP A 451 2.48 17.32 -2.28
C ASP A 451 2.90 16.17 -3.20
N THR A 452 2.62 14.94 -2.80
CA THR A 452 3.04 13.73 -3.51
C THR A 452 2.50 13.67 -4.96
N LEU A 453 1.27 14.14 -5.21
CA LEU A 453 0.64 14.04 -6.55
C LEU A 453 0.66 15.34 -7.36
N LEU A 454 0.90 16.50 -6.73
CA LEU A 454 0.78 17.80 -7.37
C LEU A 454 1.97 18.72 -7.04
N GLY A 455 2.87 18.33 -6.13
CA GLY A 455 4.09 19.07 -5.80
C GLY A 455 5.10 19.05 -6.94
N CYS A 456 5.95 20.07 -7.00
CA CYS A 456 6.95 20.25 -8.05
C CYS A 456 8.06 19.19 -7.99
N ASP A 457 8.49 18.80 -6.81
CA ASP A 457 9.54 17.77 -6.65
C ASP A 457 9.06 16.39 -7.14
N ALA A 458 7.76 16.10 -7.05
CA ALA A 458 7.14 14.87 -7.54
C ALA A 458 6.85 14.89 -9.06
N ALA A 459 6.94 16.04 -9.75
CA ALA A 459 6.68 16.17 -11.18
C ALA A 459 7.82 15.68 -12.08
N LYS A 460 9.00 15.41 -11.53
CA LYS A 460 10.15 14.86 -12.28
C LYS A 460 9.86 13.46 -12.84
N ASN A 461 10.72 12.97 -13.72
CA ASN A 461 10.63 11.59 -14.20
C ASN A 461 10.75 10.60 -13.02
N ASN A 462 10.00 9.52 -13.10
CA ASN A 462 9.81 8.54 -12.05
C ASN A 462 9.12 9.06 -10.77
N GLY A 463 8.66 10.31 -10.72
CA GLY A 463 7.89 10.85 -9.61
C GLY A 463 6.39 10.53 -9.72
N SER A 464 5.67 10.66 -8.62
CA SER A 464 4.25 10.28 -8.51
C SER A 464 3.29 11.33 -9.09
N ASN A 465 3.74 12.56 -9.34
CA ASN A 465 2.97 13.60 -10.02
C ASN A 465 2.95 13.34 -11.54
N VAL A 466 2.09 12.46 -11.96
CA VAL A 466 1.95 12.08 -13.39
C VAL A 466 1.29 13.19 -14.23
N ALA A 467 0.59 14.14 -13.61
CA ALA A 467 0.09 15.32 -14.29
C ALA A 467 1.22 16.29 -14.71
N LYS A 468 2.42 16.12 -14.18
CA LYS A 468 3.58 17.01 -14.40
C LYS A 468 3.26 18.47 -14.06
N PHE A 469 2.25 18.66 -13.20
CA PHE A 469 1.85 19.96 -12.70
C PHE A 469 2.90 20.53 -11.75
N CYS A 470 3.33 21.77 -11.98
CA CYS A 470 4.21 22.49 -11.08
C CYS A 470 3.87 23.99 -11.17
N TYR A 471 3.24 24.49 -10.11
CA TYR A 471 2.81 25.88 -10.04
C TYR A 471 3.21 26.49 -8.70
N LYS A 472 4.12 27.46 -8.73
CA LYS A 472 4.77 27.99 -7.54
C LYS A 472 3.79 28.49 -6.46
N PRO A 473 2.72 29.22 -6.73
CA PRO A 473 1.78 29.61 -5.67
C PRO A 473 1.12 28.44 -4.95
N TYR A 474 0.84 27.34 -5.66
CA TYR A 474 0.36 26.08 -5.07
C TYR A 474 1.42 25.44 -4.19
N GLU A 475 2.64 25.29 -4.73
CA GLU A 475 3.79 24.71 -4.03
C GLU A 475 4.11 25.44 -2.72
N ASP A 476 4.06 26.80 -2.72
CA ASP A 476 4.32 27.61 -1.54
C ASP A 476 3.30 27.36 -0.42
N LEU A 477 2.02 27.18 -0.76
CA LEU A 477 0.97 26.86 0.21
C LEU A 477 1.17 25.47 0.83
N VAL A 478 1.40 24.46 -0.01
CA VAL A 478 1.58 23.07 0.42
C VAL A 478 2.85 22.94 1.28
N THR A 479 3.97 23.51 0.82
CA THR A 479 5.24 23.52 1.58
C THR A 479 5.07 24.23 2.93
N LYS A 480 4.41 25.40 2.95
CA LYS A 480 4.14 26.11 4.20
C LYS A 480 3.27 25.29 5.15
N ALA A 481 2.23 24.61 4.64
CA ALA A 481 1.35 23.76 5.45
C ALA A 481 2.10 22.63 6.15
N LYS A 482 3.19 22.12 5.58
CA LYS A 482 4.04 21.08 6.18
C LYS A 482 4.94 21.64 7.31
N THR A 483 5.27 22.94 7.28
CA THR A 483 6.19 23.55 8.24
C THR A 483 5.53 24.12 9.49
N VAL A 484 4.21 24.25 9.51
CA VAL A 484 3.46 24.77 10.67
C VAL A 484 2.83 23.64 11.47
N THR A 485 2.75 23.78 12.78
CA THR A 485 2.22 22.75 13.69
C THR A 485 0.73 22.92 13.99
N SER A 486 0.17 24.11 13.76
CA SER A 486 -1.25 24.40 13.97
C SER A 486 -2.14 23.73 12.92
N VAL A 487 -2.93 22.76 13.31
CA VAL A 487 -3.90 22.09 12.42
C VAL A 487 -4.85 23.10 11.77
N ALA A 488 -5.29 24.11 12.49
CA ALA A 488 -6.18 25.13 11.95
C ALA A 488 -5.51 26.00 10.85
N GLU A 489 -4.22 26.33 11.01
CA GLU A 489 -3.46 27.05 9.99
C GLU A 489 -3.17 26.15 8.79
N ARG A 490 -2.77 24.89 9.02
CA ARG A 490 -2.58 23.89 7.98
C ARG A 490 -3.85 23.69 7.15
N THR A 491 -5.01 23.61 7.83
CA THR A 491 -6.32 23.48 7.16
C THR A 491 -6.53 24.58 6.15
N LYS A 492 -6.33 25.85 6.56
CA LYS A 492 -6.50 27.02 5.66
C LYS A 492 -5.57 26.94 4.46
N LEU A 493 -4.31 26.64 4.67
CA LEU A 493 -3.31 26.56 3.59
C LEU A 493 -3.69 25.45 2.59
N TYR A 494 -4.10 24.29 3.07
CA TYR A 494 -4.55 23.20 2.18
C TYR A 494 -5.88 23.50 1.48
N GLU A 495 -6.80 24.21 2.14
CA GLU A 495 -8.05 24.67 1.50
C GLU A 495 -7.77 25.69 0.38
N GLU A 496 -6.82 26.62 0.58
CA GLU A 496 -6.37 27.56 -0.45
C GLU A 496 -5.68 26.84 -1.62
N ALA A 497 -4.83 25.85 -1.34
CA ALA A 497 -4.19 25.04 -2.38
C ALA A 497 -5.23 24.29 -3.24
N GLN A 498 -6.31 23.79 -2.65
CA GLN A 498 -7.41 23.14 -3.39
C GLN A 498 -8.17 24.13 -4.30
N VAL A 499 -8.26 25.41 -3.92
CA VAL A 499 -8.84 26.46 -4.81
C VAL A 499 -7.95 26.64 -6.04
N ILE A 500 -6.64 26.80 -5.85
CA ILE A 500 -5.69 26.91 -6.98
C ILE A 500 -5.75 25.69 -7.90
N PHE A 501 -5.84 24.49 -7.31
CA PHE A 501 -5.98 23.26 -8.10
C PHE A 501 -7.24 23.29 -8.98
N LYS A 502 -8.33 23.85 -8.48
CA LYS A 502 -9.61 23.90 -9.19
C LYS A 502 -9.64 24.95 -10.31
N GLU A 503 -8.93 26.06 -10.18
CA GLU A 503 -8.82 27.15 -11.14
C GLU A 503 -7.93 26.81 -12.34
#